data_4e2c7a8b099d4f038f0ed9b4a1fe74e1
#
_entry.id   4e2c7a8b099d4f038f0ed9b4a1fe74e1
#
_cell.length_a   1.000
_cell.length_b   1.000
_cell.length_c   1.000
_cell.angle_alpha   90.00
_cell.angle_beta   90.00
_cell.angle_gamma   90.00
#
_symmetry.space_group_name_H-M   'P 1'
#
loop_
_entity.id
_entity.type
_entity.pdbx_description
1 polymer ?
#
loop_
_entity_poly.entity_id
_entity_poly.type
_entity_poly.pdbx_seq_one_letter_code
_entity_poly.pdbx_strand_id
1 'polypeptide(L)'
;MMARTSANKVVVPRLIDDGTIPQFDSLGLQQKNIKFVQQGLENVLKKGGTAAGSAINVRGKKMGGKTGTSQVRSISKKEREKGVLTNEQLKWSMRNHGLFVGYAPADKPKYAICVIAEHVGSSTPAARTASKVIKELLK
;
A
#
# COMPACT_ATOMS: atom_id res chain seq x y z
N MET A 1 3.20 -9.95 -3.48
CA MET A 1 4.06 -9.00 -4.20
C MET A 1 4.83 -8.08 -3.25
N MET A 2 4.19 -7.27 -2.40
CA MET A 2 4.87 -6.31 -1.51
C MET A 2 5.96 -6.93 -0.63
N ALA A 3 5.66 -8.03 0.05
CA ALA A 3 6.64 -8.76 0.86
C ALA A 3 7.86 -9.25 0.06
N ARG A 4 7.66 -9.71 -1.17
CA ARG A 4 8.75 -10.12 -2.06
C ARG A 4 9.65 -8.95 -2.45
N THR A 5 9.04 -7.84 -2.88
CA THR A 5 9.77 -6.64 -3.31
C THR A 5 10.54 -6.01 -2.15
N SER A 6 9.94 -5.93 -0.97
CA SER A 6 10.59 -5.32 0.21
C SER A 6 11.77 -6.15 0.73
N ALA A 7 11.64 -7.47 0.75
CA ALA A 7 12.66 -8.37 1.27
C ALA A 7 13.67 -8.85 0.21
N ASN A 8 13.43 -8.62 -1.08
CA ASN A 8 14.17 -9.21 -2.22
C ASN A 8 14.23 -10.75 -2.14
N LYS A 9 13.13 -11.38 -1.72
CA LYS A 9 13.02 -12.82 -1.51
C LYS A 9 11.76 -13.40 -2.12
N VAL A 10 11.79 -14.68 -2.49
CA VAL A 10 10.64 -15.46 -2.99
C VAL A 10 9.74 -15.83 -1.81
N VAL A 11 9.11 -14.84 -1.19
CA VAL A 11 8.22 -15.06 -0.05
C VAL A 11 6.98 -15.85 -0.50
N VAL A 12 6.72 -17.00 0.13
CA VAL A 12 5.54 -17.83 -0.07
C VAL A 12 4.60 -17.63 1.12
N PRO A 13 3.36 -17.16 0.90
CA PRO A 13 2.39 -17.03 1.98
C PRO A 13 2.02 -18.38 2.60
N ARG A 14 1.82 -18.41 3.90
CA ARG A 14 1.30 -19.56 4.65
C ARG A 14 0.07 -19.11 5.44
N LEU A 15 -0.93 -19.99 5.55
CA LEU A 15 -2.12 -19.77 6.37
C LEU A 15 -1.97 -20.37 7.76
N ILE A 16 -1.14 -21.40 7.90
CA ILE A 16 -0.91 -22.11 9.16
C ILE A 16 0.48 -21.75 9.66
N ASP A 17 0.56 -21.32 10.91
CA ASP A 17 1.82 -21.18 11.62
C ASP A 17 2.11 -22.50 12.33
N ASP A 18 3.07 -23.25 11.81
CA ASP A 18 3.55 -24.52 12.36
C ASP A 18 4.77 -24.33 13.25
N GLY A 19 5.11 -23.07 13.62
CA GLY A 19 6.28 -22.73 14.43
C GLY A 19 7.60 -22.79 13.66
N THR A 20 7.61 -23.17 12.38
CA THR A 20 8.83 -23.20 11.57
C THR A 20 9.17 -21.82 11.04
N ILE A 21 10.47 -21.47 11.05
CA ILE A 21 10.97 -20.22 10.43
C ILE A 21 11.22 -20.50 8.95
N PRO A 22 10.41 -19.93 8.03
CA PRO A 22 10.57 -20.21 6.61
C PRO A 22 11.87 -19.60 6.07
N GLN A 23 12.59 -20.37 5.30
CA GLN A 23 13.71 -19.91 4.49
C GLN A 23 13.21 -19.56 3.10
N PHE A 24 13.62 -18.42 2.55
CA PHE A 24 13.22 -17.99 1.22
C PHE A 24 14.43 -17.66 0.37
N ASP A 25 14.44 -18.17 -0.86
CA ASP A 25 15.45 -17.87 -1.85
C ASP A 25 15.44 -16.40 -2.27
N SER A 26 16.55 -15.93 -2.83
CA SER A 26 16.62 -14.62 -3.46
C SER A 26 15.71 -14.56 -4.69
N LEU A 27 15.14 -13.38 -4.97
CA LEU A 27 14.44 -13.15 -6.24
C LEU A 27 15.36 -13.19 -7.48
N GLY A 28 16.69 -13.21 -7.29
CA GLY A 28 17.65 -13.15 -8.39
C GLY A 28 17.69 -11.81 -9.12
N LEU A 29 17.00 -10.79 -8.62
CA LEU A 29 16.97 -9.47 -9.24
C LEU A 29 18.19 -8.64 -8.83
N GLN A 30 18.65 -7.78 -9.74
CA GLN A 30 19.75 -6.87 -9.45
C GLN A 30 19.37 -5.94 -8.28
N GLN A 31 20.24 -5.89 -7.29
CA GLN A 31 20.01 -5.12 -6.04
C GLN A 31 19.75 -3.62 -6.31
N LYS A 32 20.38 -3.04 -7.33
CA LYS A 32 20.15 -1.65 -7.73
C LYS A 32 18.69 -1.39 -8.13
N ASN A 33 18.07 -2.33 -8.87
CA ASN A 33 16.69 -2.20 -9.32
C ASN A 33 15.71 -2.33 -8.16
N ILE A 34 15.96 -3.28 -7.25
CA ILE A 34 15.16 -3.44 -6.03
C ILE A 34 15.23 -2.19 -5.16
N LYS A 35 16.42 -1.63 -4.92
CA LYS A 35 16.59 -0.39 -4.18
C LYS A 35 15.85 0.79 -4.82
N PHE A 36 15.90 0.90 -6.14
CA PHE A 36 15.17 1.94 -6.87
C PHE A 36 13.66 1.84 -6.65
N VAL A 37 13.10 0.63 -6.73
CA VAL A 37 11.67 0.38 -6.47
C VAL A 37 11.32 0.68 -5.01
N GLN A 38 12.13 0.20 -4.05
CA GLN A 38 11.93 0.48 -2.62
C GLN A 38 11.93 1.98 -2.33
N GLN A 39 12.86 2.73 -2.92
CA GLN A 39 12.91 4.18 -2.81
C GLN A 39 11.65 4.85 -3.37
N GLY A 40 11.13 4.37 -4.51
CA GLY A 40 9.85 4.82 -5.07
C GLY A 40 8.69 4.59 -4.09
N LEU A 41 8.63 3.41 -3.45
CA LEU A 41 7.61 3.08 -2.45
C LEU A 41 7.72 3.96 -1.18
N GLU A 42 8.92 4.29 -0.74
CA GLU A 42 9.12 5.22 0.37
C GLU A 42 8.72 6.66 0.01
N ASN A 43 8.96 7.09 -1.22
CA ASN A 43 8.63 8.43 -1.69
C ASN A 43 7.12 8.69 -1.69
N VAL A 44 6.27 7.66 -1.80
CA VAL A 44 4.81 7.76 -1.67
C VAL A 44 4.40 8.38 -0.32
N LEU A 45 5.20 8.17 0.73
CA LEU A 45 4.94 8.62 2.11
C LEU A 45 5.75 9.87 2.51
N LYS A 46 6.65 10.36 1.65
CA LYS A 46 7.39 11.61 1.87
C LYS A 46 6.55 12.82 1.50
N LYS A 47 7.00 14.02 1.89
CA LYS A 47 6.38 15.29 1.49
C LYS A 47 6.21 15.35 -0.03
N GLY A 48 5.00 15.64 -0.49
CA GLY A 48 4.62 15.62 -1.90
C GLY A 48 4.17 14.25 -2.43
N GLY A 49 4.33 13.16 -1.68
CA GLY A 49 3.82 11.84 -2.05
C GLY A 49 2.32 11.67 -1.79
N THR A 50 1.69 10.74 -2.52
CA THR A 50 0.24 10.52 -2.50
C THR A 50 -0.33 10.05 -1.14
N ALA A 51 0.52 9.56 -0.24
CA ALA A 51 0.17 9.17 1.13
C ALA A 51 1.00 9.90 2.19
N ALA A 52 1.51 11.10 1.91
CA ALA A 52 2.37 11.85 2.83
C ALA A 52 1.73 12.05 4.23
N GLY A 53 0.42 12.29 4.30
CA GLY A 53 -0.33 12.41 5.56
C GLY A 53 -0.45 11.12 6.38
N SER A 54 0.01 9.99 5.83
CA SER A 54 0.03 8.68 6.48
C SER A 54 1.45 8.20 6.80
N ALA A 55 2.45 9.06 6.66
CA ALA A 55 3.83 8.76 7.03
C ALA A 55 3.95 8.36 8.50
N ILE A 56 4.84 7.43 8.78
CA ILE A 56 5.18 7.04 10.15
C ILE A 56 6.65 7.33 10.44
N ASN A 57 6.92 7.60 11.72
CA ASN A 57 8.26 7.57 12.27
C ASN A 57 8.17 7.03 13.71
N VAL A 58 8.45 5.74 13.87
CA VAL A 58 8.44 5.07 15.17
C VAL A 58 9.87 4.65 15.49
N ARG A 59 10.53 5.35 16.42
CA ARG A 59 11.93 5.09 16.76
C ARG A 59 12.86 5.07 15.53
N GLY A 60 12.68 6.04 14.61
CA GLY A 60 13.43 6.12 13.36
C GLY A 60 12.94 5.19 12.24
N LYS A 61 12.08 4.22 12.54
CA LYS A 61 11.54 3.28 11.54
C LYS A 61 10.47 3.95 10.69
N LYS A 62 10.58 3.78 9.38
CA LYS A 62 9.66 4.32 8.37
C LYS A 62 8.95 3.17 7.65
N MET A 63 8.01 3.48 6.79
CA MET A 63 7.36 2.51 5.92
C MET A 63 7.43 2.92 4.45
N GLY A 64 7.37 1.95 3.56
CA GLY A 64 7.15 2.12 2.13
C GLY A 64 5.77 1.61 1.74
N GLY A 65 5.20 2.13 0.65
CA GLY A 65 3.89 1.64 0.20
C GLY A 65 3.44 2.23 -1.12
N LYS A 66 2.23 1.81 -1.56
CA LYS A 66 1.57 2.28 -2.77
C LYS A 66 0.09 2.46 -2.53
N THR A 67 -0.42 3.60 -2.94
CA THR A 67 -1.85 3.91 -2.96
C THR A 67 -2.51 3.33 -4.21
N GLY A 68 -3.78 2.99 -4.10
CA GLY A 68 -4.60 2.59 -5.24
C GLY A 68 -6.02 3.10 -5.08
N THR A 69 -6.70 3.30 -6.21
CA THR A 69 -8.12 3.61 -6.26
C THR A 69 -8.74 2.69 -7.29
N SER A 70 -9.73 1.92 -6.89
CA SER A 70 -10.45 1.01 -7.77
C SER A 70 -11.82 1.57 -8.11
N GLN A 71 -12.11 1.72 -9.40
CA GLN A 71 -13.43 2.14 -9.87
C GLN A 71 -14.46 1.05 -9.65
N VAL A 72 -15.63 1.44 -9.13
CA VAL A 72 -16.77 0.55 -8.91
C VAL A 72 -17.72 0.53 -10.11
N ARG A 73 -17.76 1.61 -10.88
CA ARG A 73 -18.66 1.78 -12.00
C ARG A 73 -17.94 2.13 -13.31
N SER A 74 -18.55 1.80 -14.43
CA SER A 74 -18.12 2.29 -15.75
C SER A 74 -18.53 3.76 -15.94
N ILE A 75 -17.66 4.55 -16.55
CA ILE A 75 -17.94 5.93 -16.95
C ILE A 75 -18.27 5.93 -18.44
N SER A 76 -19.52 6.30 -18.81
CA SER A 76 -19.95 6.34 -20.19
C SER A 76 -19.28 7.47 -20.99
N LYS A 77 -19.25 7.35 -22.34
CA LYS A 77 -18.73 8.41 -23.21
C LYS A 77 -19.47 9.74 -22.98
N LYS A 78 -20.81 9.69 -22.90
CA LYS A 78 -21.66 10.84 -22.63
C LYS A 78 -21.34 11.54 -21.30
N GLU A 79 -21.01 10.76 -20.27
CA GLU A 79 -20.62 11.32 -18.98
C GLU A 79 -19.24 11.99 -19.04
N ARG A 80 -18.29 11.43 -19.80
CA ARG A 80 -16.98 12.05 -20.02
C ARG A 80 -17.09 13.40 -20.74
N GLU A 81 -18.00 13.52 -21.69
CA GLU A 81 -18.26 14.76 -22.45
C GLU A 81 -18.96 15.83 -21.60
N LYS A 82 -19.85 15.43 -20.68
CA LYS A 82 -20.61 16.35 -19.80
C LYS A 82 -19.94 16.68 -18.47
N GLY A 83 -18.86 15.98 -18.14
CA GLY A 83 -18.19 16.02 -16.84
C GLY A 83 -18.49 14.79 -16.01
N VAL A 84 -17.41 14.18 -15.48
CA VAL A 84 -17.50 12.99 -14.63
C VAL A 84 -17.88 13.41 -13.22
N LEU A 85 -18.89 12.75 -12.65
CA LEU A 85 -19.29 12.98 -11.26
C LEU A 85 -18.15 12.66 -10.27
N THR A 86 -17.96 13.52 -9.30
CA THR A 86 -16.99 13.27 -8.21
C THR A 86 -17.53 12.21 -7.25
N ASN A 87 -16.63 11.61 -6.43
CA ASN A 87 -17.08 10.60 -5.46
C ASN A 87 -18.09 11.16 -4.44
N GLU A 88 -18.01 12.45 -4.10
CA GLU A 88 -18.93 13.13 -3.18
C GLU A 88 -20.35 13.25 -3.77
N GLN A 89 -20.44 13.41 -5.08
CA GLN A 89 -21.73 13.51 -5.83
C GLN A 89 -22.38 12.14 -6.05
N LEU A 90 -21.61 11.05 -5.89
CA LEU A 90 -22.10 9.68 -6.07
C LEU A 90 -22.75 9.14 -4.79
N LYS A 91 -23.78 8.28 -4.98
CA LYS A 91 -24.27 7.43 -3.89
C LYS A 91 -23.11 6.62 -3.32
N TRP A 92 -23.13 6.36 -2.02
CA TRP A 92 -22.04 5.65 -1.33
C TRP A 92 -21.63 4.35 -2.05
N SER A 93 -22.58 3.50 -2.43
CA SER A 93 -22.34 2.22 -3.10
C SER A 93 -21.68 2.33 -4.49
N MET A 94 -21.64 3.52 -5.08
CA MET A 94 -21.03 3.78 -6.39
C MET A 94 -19.68 4.49 -6.31
N ARG A 95 -19.25 4.84 -5.09
CA ARG A 95 -17.94 5.48 -4.86
C ARG A 95 -16.82 4.48 -5.06
N ASN A 96 -15.66 4.97 -5.46
CA ASN A 96 -14.46 4.16 -5.65
C ASN A 96 -14.00 3.52 -4.33
N HIS A 97 -13.38 2.35 -4.41
CA HIS A 97 -12.65 1.76 -3.30
C HIS A 97 -11.28 2.40 -3.16
N GLY A 98 -10.84 2.63 -1.93
CA GLY A 98 -9.50 3.07 -1.61
C GLY A 98 -8.62 1.89 -1.21
N LEU A 99 -7.41 1.81 -1.75
CA LEU A 99 -6.47 0.74 -1.47
C LEU A 99 -5.13 1.31 -1.01
N PHE A 100 -4.49 0.59 -0.12
CA PHE A 100 -3.11 0.82 0.23
C PHE A 100 -2.41 -0.52 0.48
N VAL A 101 -1.23 -0.68 -0.08
CA VAL A 101 -0.33 -1.79 0.23
C VAL A 101 1.01 -1.23 0.70
N GLY A 102 1.61 -1.84 1.71
CA GLY A 102 2.85 -1.33 2.27
C GLY A 102 3.65 -2.38 3.02
N TYR A 103 4.80 -1.95 3.52
CA TYR A 103 5.70 -2.75 4.34
C TYR A 103 6.44 -1.86 5.35
N ALA A 104 6.84 -2.44 6.46
CA ALA A 104 7.61 -1.75 7.49
C ALA A 104 8.43 -2.75 8.33
N PRO A 105 9.55 -2.31 8.93
CA PRO A 105 10.29 -1.08 8.64
C PRO A 105 10.80 -1.03 7.20
N ALA A 106 11.04 0.16 6.65
CA ALA A 106 11.49 0.31 5.27
C ALA A 106 12.91 -0.22 5.04
N ASP A 107 13.79 -0.08 6.03
CA ASP A 107 15.20 -0.52 6.03
C ASP A 107 15.35 -2.03 6.28
N LYS A 108 14.53 -2.60 7.18
CA LYS A 108 14.55 -4.02 7.55
C LYS A 108 13.13 -4.55 7.63
N PRO A 109 12.49 -4.88 6.49
CA PRO A 109 11.09 -5.26 6.42
C PRO A 109 10.74 -6.46 7.28
N LYS A 110 9.73 -6.31 8.15
CA LYS A 110 9.17 -7.37 9.00
C LYS A 110 7.71 -7.62 8.69
N TYR A 111 6.97 -6.57 8.33
CA TYR A 111 5.54 -6.61 8.12
C TYR A 111 5.20 -6.15 6.72
N ALA A 112 4.28 -6.84 6.07
CA ALA A 112 3.59 -6.38 4.87
C ALA A 112 2.12 -6.19 5.20
N ILE A 113 1.50 -5.14 4.69
CA ILE A 113 0.11 -4.78 4.95
C ILE A 113 -0.62 -4.51 3.65
N CYS A 114 -1.87 -4.94 3.59
CA CYS A 114 -2.82 -4.56 2.54
C CYS A 114 -4.11 -4.10 3.22
N VAL A 115 -4.59 -2.93 2.85
CA VAL A 115 -5.87 -2.39 3.33
C VAL A 115 -6.72 -2.04 2.12
N ILE A 116 -7.95 -2.56 2.13
CA ILE A 116 -9.01 -2.22 1.19
C ILE A 116 -10.10 -1.53 1.99
N ALA A 117 -10.45 -0.31 1.61
CA ALA A 117 -11.55 0.45 2.19
C ALA A 117 -12.61 0.67 1.12
N GLU A 118 -13.76 0.01 1.29
CA GLU A 118 -14.82 0.02 0.28
C GLU A 118 -15.57 1.36 0.26
N HIS A 119 -15.85 1.85 -0.93
CA HIS A 119 -16.69 3.02 -1.20
C HIS A 119 -16.26 4.32 -0.49
N VAL A 120 -14.98 4.45 -0.18
CA VAL A 120 -14.43 5.65 0.54
C VAL A 120 -14.01 6.77 -0.41
N GLY A 121 -14.09 6.55 -1.71
CA GLY A 121 -13.80 7.55 -2.74
C GLY A 121 -12.32 7.74 -3.05
N SER A 122 -11.42 7.55 -2.10
CA SER A 122 -9.98 7.75 -2.28
C SER A 122 -9.15 6.75 -1.47
N SER A 123 -7.85 6.69 -1.75
CA SER A 123 -6.90 5.83 -1.01
C SER A 123 -6.51 6.35 0.37
N THR A 124 -6.84 7.59 0.71
CA THR A 124 -6.42 8.22 1.97
C THR A 124 -6.89 7.47 3.22
N PRO A 125 -8.15 7.03 3.34
CA PRO A 125 -8.60 6.25 4.50
C PRO A 125 -7.83 4.93 4.65
N ALA A 126 -7.59 4.21 3.54
CA ALA A 126 -6.84 2.96 3.56
C ALA A 126 -5.38 3.18 4.03
N ALA A 127 -4.70 4.22 3.52
CA ALA A 127 -3.34 4.56 3.92
C ALA A 127 -3.26 4.96 5.41
N ARG A 128 -4.23 5.73 5.91
CA ARG A 128 -4.30 6.11 7.35
C ARG A 128 -4.51 4.89 8.25
N THR A 129 -5.37 3.96 7.86
CA THR A 129 -5.60 2.72 8.61
C THR A 129 -4.33 1.88 8.64
N ALA A 130 -3.67 1.67 7.50
CA ALA A 130 -2.40 0.97 7.43
C ALA A 130 -1.33 1.61 8.34
N SER A 131 -1.22 2.93 8.33
CA SER A 131 -0.30 3.69 9.19
C SER A 131 -0.55 3.44 10.68
N LYS A 132 -1.82 3.44 11.11
CA LYS A 132 -2.18 3.16 12.51
C LYS A 132 -1.77 1.75 12.93
N VAL A 133 -2.12 0.74 12.12
CA VAL A 133 -1.76 -0.66 12.39
C VAL A 133 -0.25 -0.85 12.48
N ILE A 134 0.50 -0.33 11.50
CA ILE A 134 1.96 -0.44 11.49
C ILE A 134 2.60 0.27 12.68
N LYS A 135 2.07 1.41 13.11
CA LYS A 135 2.55 2.10 14.32
C LYS A 135 2.45 1.22 15.56
N GLU A 136 1.34 0.51 15.74
CA GLU A 136 1.17 -0.41 16.87
C GLU A 136 2.14 -1.59 16.80
N LEU A 137 2.33 -2.19 15.62
CA LEU A 137 3.25 -3.32 15.43
C LEU A 137 4.75 -2.96 15.61
N LEU A 138 5.10 -1.67 15.54
CA LEU A 138 6.49 -1.19 15.67
C LEU A 138 6.83 -0.65 17.04
N LYS A 139 5.88 -0.55 17.96
CA LYS A 139 6.14 -0.17 19.37
C LYS A 139 6.95 -1.23 20.07
#